data_5d9058613380c312b25b228133932d6a
#
_entry.id   5d9058613380c312b25b228133932d6a
#
_cell.length_a   1.000
_cell.length_b   1.000
_cell.length_c   1.000
_cell.angle_alpha   90.00
_cell.angle_beta   90.00
_cell.angle_gamma   90.00
#
_symmetry.space_group_name_H-M   'P 1'
#
loop_
_entity.id
_entity.type
_entity.pdbx_description
1 polymer ?
#
loop_
_entity_poly.entity_id
_entity_poly.type
_entity_poly.pdbx_seq_one_letter_code
_entity_poly.pdbx_strand_id
1 'polypeptide(L)'
;VSKLEELFEIEWQLKYPKLQLIPQYKVLPNRKFKIDFAHLPSKTGIEVQGGRWIKGGHTSGNGMFTDCEKSLLCAQHGWLIIPIVDKMISEEYIEIIYSVIRDRNILLGYYHEFSGTNTIAV
;
A
#
# COMPACT_ATOMS: atom_id res chain seq x y z
N VAL A 1 -9.96 -8.69 9.47
CA VAL A 1 -9.87 -7.25 9.14
C VAL A 1 -10.07 -6.45 10.42
N SER A 2 -9.18 -5.53 10.70
CA SER A 2 -9.24 -4.72 11.90
C SER A 2 -10.26 -3.59 11.76
N LYS A 3 -10.63 -3.01 12.91
CA LYS A 3 -11.52 -1.83 12.90
C LYS A 3 -10.88 -0.64 12.22
N LEU A 4 -9.57 -0.48 12.34
CA LEU A 4 -8.87 0.62 11.66
C LEU A 4 -8.89 0.43 10.15
N GLU A 5 -8.76 -0.79 9.66
CA GLU A 5 -8.87 -1.06 8.23
C GLU A 5 -10.28 -0.75 7.73
N GLU A 6 -11.30 -1.13 8.50
CA GLU A 6 -12.69 -0.80 8.14
C GLU A 6 -12.90 0.71 8.09
N LEU A 7 -12.37 1.42 9.08
CA LEU A 7 -12.49 2.88 9.13
C LEU A 7 -11.79 3.53 7.94
N PHE A 8 -10.59 3.07 7.62
CA PHE A 8 -9.86 3.58 6.46
C PHE A 8 -10.67 3.38 5.19
N GLU A 9 -11.23 2.20 5.01
CA GLU A 9 -12.01 1.89 3.81
C GLU A 9 -13.23 2.79 3.70
N ILE A 10 -13.94 3.03 4.79
CA ILE A 10 -15.10 3.92 4.80
C ILE A 10 -14.68 5.33 4.40
N GLU A 11 -13.64 5.86 5.02
CA GLU A 11 -13.17 7.23 4.73
C GLU A 11 -12.70 7.35 3.30
N TRP A 12 -12.01 6.34 2.79
CA TRP A 12 -11.56 6.32 1.41
C TRP A 12 -12.73 6.34 0.43
N GLN A 13 -13.72 5.49 0.65
CA GLN A 13 -14.87 5.39 -0.24
C GLN A 13 -15.73 6.65 -0.22
N LEU A 14 -15.82 7.32 0.91
CA LEU A 14 -16.53 8.60 1.00
C LEU A 14 -15.84 9.68 0.16
N LYS A 15 -14.52 9.70 0.17
CA LYS A 15 -13.74 10.74 -0.51
C LYS A 15 -13.52 10.39 -1.99
N TYR A 16 -13.16 9.15 -2.28
CA TYR A 16 -12.80 8.72 -3.63
C TYR A 16 -13.56 7.46 -4.05
N PRO A 17 -14.89 7.56 -4.20
CA PRO A 17 -15.71 6.38 -4.49
C PRO A 17 -15.41 5.71 -5.82
N LYS A 18 -14.78 6.45 -6.75
CA LYS A 18 -14.46 5.90 -8.07
C LYS A 18 -13.09 5.25 -8.13
N LEU A 19 -12.26 5.42 -7.12
CA LEU A 19 -10.94 4.80 -7.09
C LEU A 19 -10.98 3.65 -6.11
N GLN A 20 -11.11 2.44 -6.64
CA GLN A 20 -11.24 1.26 -5.80
C GLN A 20 -9.88 0.72 -5.38
N LEU A 21 -9.78 0.39 -4.10
CA LEU A 21 -8.61 -0.30 -3.56
C LEU A 21 -8.98 -1.77 -3.33
N ILE A 22 -8.05 -2.66 -3.59
CA ILE A 22 -8.26 -4.09 -3.39
C ILE A 22 -7.79 -4.45 -1.99
N PRO A 23 -8.68 -4.94 -1.12
CA PRO A 23 -8.29 -5.31 0.23
C PRO A 23 -7.53 -6.64 0.24
N GLN A 24 -6.64 -6.79 1.20
CA GLN A 24 -5.93 -8.03 1.47
C GLN A 24 -5.28 -8.61 0.22
N TYR A 25 -4.51 -7.76 -0.48
CA TYR A 25 -3.90 -8.15 -1.73
C TYR A 25 -2.56 -8.85 -1.54
N LYS A 26 -2.38 -9.93 -2.26
CA LYS A 26 -1.17 -10.74 -2.20
C LYS A 26 -0.26 -10.34 -3.36
N VAL A 27 0.76 -9.53 -3.07
CA VAL A 27 1.68 -9.03 -4.09
C VAL A 27 2.50 -10.15 -4.71
N LEU A 28 2.96 -11.08 -3.89
CA LEU A 28 3.81 -12.18 -4.34
C LEU A 28 3.05 -13.49 -4.21
N PRO A 29 2.78 -14.19 -5.32
CA PRO A 29 1.97 -15.41 -5.27
C PRO A 29 2.56 -16.52 -4.40
N ASN A 30 3.88 -16.56 -4.27
CA ASN A 30 4.56 -17.62 -3.52
C ASN A 30 4.85 -17.23 -2.07
N ARG A 31 4.34 -16.10 -1.60
CA ARG A 31 4.52 -15.65 -0.22
C ARG A 31 3.15 -15.50 0.42
N LYS A 32 3.09 -15.64 1.75
CA LYS A 32 1.81 -15.63 2.47
C LYS A 32 1.32 -14.25 2.86
N PHE A 33 2.22 -13.26 2.94
CA PHE A 33 1.81 -11.95 3.40
C PHE A 33 0.89 -11.23 2.42
N LYS A 34 0.06 -10.36 2.95
CA LYS A 34 -0.88 -9.56 2.16
C LYS A 34 -0.73 -8.10 2.52
N ILE A 35 -1.07 -7.24 1.58
CA ILE A 35 -1.13 -5.80 1.80
C ILE A 35 -2.58 -5.46 2.13
N ASP A 36 -2.80 -4.61 3.12
CA ASP A 36 -4.15 -4.30 3.58
C ASP A 36 -5.01 -3.73 2.47
N PHE A 37 -4.49 -2.77 1.70
CA PHE A 37 -5.18 -2.20 0.55
C PHE A 37 -4.19 -1.95 -0.58
N ALA A 38 -4.59 -2.23 -1.80
CA ALA A 38 -3.71 -2.11 -2.96
C ALA A 38 -4.40 -1.42 -4.13
N HIS A 39 -3.62 -0.60 -4.83
CA HIS A 39 -4.02 -0.04 -6.12
C HIS A 39 -3.05 -0.60 -7.16
N LEU A 40 -3.54 -1.51 -7.98
CA LEU A 40 -2.68 -2.26 -8.91
C LEU A 40 -2.03 -1.40 -9.99
N PRO A 41 -2.78 -0.51 -10.68
CA PRO A 41 -2.16 0.25 -11.77
C PRO A 41 -0.97 1.10 -11.31
N SER A 42 -1.02 1.64 -10.10
CA SER A 42 0.09 2.46 -9.58
C SER A 42 1.07 1.64 -8.74
N LYS A 43 0.79 0.37 -8.52
CA LYS A 43 1.59 -0.50 -7.64
C LYS A 43 1.84 0.17 -6.28
N THR A 44 0.76 0.68 -5.70
CA THR A 44 0.81 1.32 -4.40
C THR A 44 -0.02 0.51 -3.41
N GLY A 45 0.56 0.23 -2.27
CA GLY A 45 -0.10 -0.48 -1.19
C GLY A 45 -0.18 0.38 0.06
N ILE A 46 -1.23 0.18 0.84
CA ILE A 46 -1.43 0.89 2.10
C ILE A 46 -1.50 -0.16 3.19
N GLU A 47 -0.70 0.03 4.23
CA GLU A 47 -0.67 -0.85 5.40
C GLU A 47 -1.14 -0.07 6.61
N VAL A 48 -2.26 -0.49 7.18
CA VAL A 48 -2.82 0.17 8.36
C VAL A 48 -2.18 -0.44 9.60
N GLN A 49 -1.32 0.33 10.23
CA GLN A 49 -0.59 -0.12 11.41
C GLN A 49 -1.45 0.13 12.63
N GLY A 50 -2.11 -0.92 13.09
CA GLY A 50 -2.89 -0.82 14.32
C GLY A 50 -2.12 -1.45 15.46
N GLY A 51 -2.35 -1.05 16.67
CA GLY A 51 -1.97 -1.71 17.91
C GLY A 51 -0.58 -2.32 18.10
N ARG A 52 0.18 -2.52 17.02
CA ARG A 52 1.48 -3.22 17.10
C ARG A 52 2.53 -2.41 17.84
N TRP A 53 2.32 -1.12 17.97
CA TRP A 53 3.22 -0.23 18.69
C TRP A 53 2.95 -0.25 20.18
N ILE A 54 1.82 -0.82 20.58
CA ILE A 54 1.39 -0.89 21.95
C ILE A 54 1.98 -2.14 22.58
N LYS A 55 2.52 -2.00 23.79
CA LYS A 55 3.10 -3.12 24.55
C LYS A 55 4.27 -3.80 23.87
N GLY A 56 4.95 -3.09 22.99
CA GLY A 56 6.10 -3.64 22.33
C GLY A 56 5.82 -4.86 21.46
N GLY A 57 4.59 -4.96 20.96
CA GLY A 57 4.17 -6.16 20.26
C GLY A 57 4.97 -6.50 19.03
N HIS A 58 5.67 -5.53 18.44
CA HIS A 58 6.46 -5.79 17.25
C HIS A 58 7.96 -5.80 17.53
N THR A 59 8.36 -5.87 18.77
CA THR A 59 9.76 -5.84 19.12
C THR A 59 10.47 -7.18 19.03
N SER A 60 9.75 -8.25 18.71
CA SER A 60 10.42 -9.54 18.50
C SER A 60 11.29 -9.45 17.25
N GLY A 61 12.51 -10.02 17.32
CA GLY A 61 13.43 -10.00 16.19
C GLY A 61 12.81 -10.59 14.92
N ASN A 62 12.03 -11.66 15.08
CA ASN A 62 11.38 -12.31 13.94
C ASN A 62 10.31 -11.44 13.32
N GLY A 63 9.55 -10.70 14.12
CA GLY A 63 8.54 -9.79 13.61
C GLY A 63 9.14 -8.67 12.80
N MET A 64 10.23 -8.08 13.31
CA MET A 64 10.93 -7.03 12.59
C MET A 64 11.55 -7.55 11.29
N PHE A 65 12.17 -8.72 11.34
CA PHE A 65 12.76 -9.32 10.14
C PHE A 65 11.69 -9.54 9.08
N THR A 66 10.56 -10.11 9.46
CA THR A 66 9.46 -10.40 8.54
C THR A 66 8.94 -9.11 7.89
N ASP A 67 8.76 -8.06 8.69
CA ASP A 67 8.28 -6.78 8.17
C ASP A 67 9.27 -6.16 7.20
N CYS A 68 10.55 -6.19 7.53
CA CYS A 68 11.59 -5.65 6.66
C CYS A 68 11.70 -6.45 5.36
N GLU A 69 11.64 -7.78 5.46
CA GLU A 69 11.69 -8.63 4.28
C GLU A 69 10.50 -8.38 3.36
N LYS A 70 9.31 -8.23 3.93
CA LYS A 70 8.12 -7.91 3.16
C LYS A 70 8.29 -6.61 2.39
N SER A 71 8.76 -5.57 3.07
CA SER A 71 8.98 -4.26 2.45
C SER A 71 10.01 -4.34 1.32
N LEU A 72 11.09 -5.07 1.56
CA LEU A 72 12.15 -5.22 0.55
C LEU A 72 11.63 -5.95 -0.69
N LEU A 73 10.91 -7.04 -0.50
CA LEU A 73 10.39 -7.82 -1.62
C LEU A 73 9.32 -7.04 -2.40
N CYS A 74 8.49 -6.28 -1.71
CA CYS A 74 7.53 -5.42 -2.38
C CYS A 74 8.24 -4.37 -3.23
N ALA A 75 9.28 -3.74 -2.68
CA ALA A 75 10.08 -2.75 -3.41
C ALA A 75 10.75 -3.37 -4.63
N GLN A 76 11.27 -4.59 -4.49
CA GLN A 76 11.89 -5.31 -5.60
C GLN A 76 10.93 -5.48 -6.77
N HIS A 77 9.64 -5.63 -6.48
CA HIS A 77 8.60 -5.80 -7.50
C HIS A 77 7.96 -4.48 -7.92
N GLY A 78 8.56 -3.36 -7.52
CA GLY A 78 8.10 -2.04 -7.95
C GLY A 78 6.95 -1.48 -7.14
N TRP A 79 6.65 -2.07 -6.00
CA TRP A 79 5.56 -1.60 -5.15
C TRP A 79 6.04 -0.57 -4.13
N LEU A 80 5.26 0.48 -3.99
CA LEU A 80 5.43 1.44 -2.90
C LEU A 80 4.43 1.06 -1.81
N ILE A 81 4.93 0.78 -0.62
CA ILE A 81 4.07 0.49 0.52
C ILE A 81 4.05 1.69 1.44
N ILE A 82 2.86 2.20 1.71
CA ILE A 82 2.64 3.36 2.58
C ILE A 82 2.08 2.86 3.91
N PRO A 83 2.89 2.87 4.97
CA PRO A 83 2.36 2.54 6.30
C PRO A 83 1.65 3.76 6.87
N ILE A 84 0.48 3.54 7.46
CA ILE A 84 -0.26 4.61 8.12
C ILE A 84 -0.70 4.16 9.51
N VAL A 85 -0.88 5.12 10.38
CA VAL A 85 -1.41 4.88 11.73
C VAL A 85 -2.77 5.56 11.85
N ASP A 86 -3.45 5.32 12.96
CA ASP A 86 -4.82 5.79 13.18
C ASP A 86 -5.00 7.29 12.95
N LYS A 87 -4.03 8.10 13.38
CA LYS A 87 -4.10 9.56 13.21
C LYS A 87 -4.05 10.01 11.76
N MET A 88 -3.67 9.12 10.87
CA MET A 88 -3.59 9.41 9.43
C MET A 88 -4.86 9.01 8.69
N ILE A 89 -5.85 8.50 9.40
CA ILE A 89 -7.15 8.20 8.80
C ILE A 89 -8.02 9.44 8.94
N SER A 90 -7.73 10.44 8.11
CA SER A 90 -8.42 11.71 8.09
C SER A 90 -8.45 12.21 6.66
N GLU A 91 -9.35 13.15 6.40
CA GLU A 91 -9.49 13.70 5.06
C GLU A 91 -8.17 14.24 4.52
N GLU A 92 -7.43 14.96 5.36
CA GLU A 92 -6.14 15.56 4.98
C GLU A 92 -5.15 14.50 4.50
N TYR A 93 -4.95 13.46 5.29
CA TYR A 93 -3.97 12.42 4.94
C TYR A 93 -4.45 11.55 3.80
N ILE A 94 -5.75 11.29 3.73
CA ILE A 94 -6.31 10.52 2.62
C ILE A 94 -6.11 11.25 1.30
N GLU A 95 -6.20 12.57 1.28
CA GLU A 95 -5.91 13.34 0.08
C GLU A 95 -4.44 13.21 -0.33
N ILE A 96 -3.53 13.19 0.63
CA ILE A 96 -2.10 12.99 0.34
C ILE A 96 -1.87 11.61 -0.26
N ILE A 97 -2.47 10.58 0.32
CA ILE A 97 -2.35 9.22 -0.20
C ILE A 97 -2.89 9.15 -1.62
N TYR A 98 -4.03 9.77 -1.86
CA TYR A 98 -4.59 9.82 -3.21
C TYR A 98 -3.63 10.47 -4.20
N SER A 99 -2.98 11.57 -3.81
CA SER A 99 -2.05 12.26 -4.70
C SER A 99 -0.86 11.38 -5.06
N VAL A 100 -0.37 10.59 -4.11
CA VAL A 100 0.71 9.63 -4.38
C VAL A 100 0.27 8.58 -5.39
N ILE A 101 -0.92 8.03 -5.20
CA ILE A 101 -1.47 7.01 -6.12
C ILE A 101 -1.64 7.60 -7.51
N ARG A 102 -2.23 8.79 -7.59
CA ARG A 102 -2.47 9.47 -8.87
C ARG A 102 -1.14 9.71 -9.61
N ASP A 103 -0.17 10.26 -8.92
CA ASP A 103 1.11 10.60 -9.55
C ASP A 103 1.86 9.36 -10.01
N ARG A 104 1.85 8.32 -9.20
CA ARG A 104 2.47 7.05 -9.59
C ARG A 104 1.75 6.42 -10.78
N ASN A 105 0.43 6.50 -10.80
CA ASN A 105 -0.35 5.95 -11.90
C ASN A 105 -0.03 6.66 -13.22
N ILE A 106 0.07 7.98 -13.17
CA ILE A 106 0.45 8.76 -14.34
C ILE A 106 1.87 8.41 -14.81
N LEU A 107 2.80 8.34 -13.87
CA LEU A 107 4.19 8.06 -14.19
C LEU A 107 4.36 6.67 -14.80
N LEU A 108 3.72 5.65 -14.24
CA LEU A 108 3.80 4.30 -14.76
C LEU A 108 3.10 4.18 -16.12
N GLY A 109 1.97 4.85 -16.31
CA GLY A 109 1.30 4.89 -17.60
C GLY A 109 2.15 5.53 -18.66
N TYR A 110 2.76 6.66 -18.35
CA TYR A 110 3.67 7.37 -19.24
C TYR A 110 4.87 6.47 -19.63
N TYR A 111 5.41 5.76 -18.67
CA TYR A 111 6.53 4.87 -18.89
C TYR A 111 6.18 3.77 -19.88
N HIS A 112 5.03 3.16 -19.72
CA HIS A 112 4.57 2.10 -20.62
C HIS A 112 4.31 2.64 -22.03
N GLU A 113 3.75 3.82 -22.13
CA GLU A 113 3.45 4.44 -23.42
C GLU A 113 4.72 4.76 -24.19
N PHE A 114 5.75 5.25 -23.50
CA PHE A 114 7.00 5.64 -24.15
C PHE A 114 7.91 4.49 -24.49
N SER A 115 7.88 3.42 -23.72
CA SER A 115 8.75 2.28 -23.98
C SER A 115 8.29 1.51 -25.22
N GLY A 116 7.04 1.70 -25.68
CA GLY A 116 6.50 1.03 -26.87
C GLY A 116 6.44 -0.47 -26.75
N THR A 117 7.11 -0.99 -25.78
CA THR A 117 7.10 -2.40 -25.41
C THR A 117 6.93 -2.40 -23.91
N ASN A 118 6.40 -3.39 -23.34
CA ASN A 118 6.27 -3.46 -21.91
C ASN A 118 7.61 -3.72 -21.23
N THR A 119 8.66 -3.51 -21.93
CA THR A 119 10.00 -3.71 -21.41
C THR A 119 10.49 -2.39 -20.88
N ILE A 120 10.64 -2.33 -19.60
CA ILE A 120 11.27 -1.19 -18.97
C ILE A 120 12.76 -1.35 -19.24
N ALA A 121 13.30 -0.42 -20.00
CA ALA A 121 14.73 -0.35 -20.14
C ALA A 121 15.27 0.08 -18.78
N VAL A 122 15.93 -0.80 -18.14
CA VAL A 122 16.48 -0.52 -16.82
C VAL A 122 17.86 0.02 -17.00
#